data_aef1674611231c6a66a8e723df49d370
#
_entry.id   aef1674611231c6a66a8e723df49d370
#
_cell.length_a   1.000
_cell.length_b   1.000
_cell.length_c   1.000
_cell.angle_alpha   90.00
_cell.angle_beta   90.00
_cell.angle_gamma   90.00
#
_symmetry.space_group_name_H-M   'P 1'
#
loop_
_entity.id
_entity.type
_entity.pdbx_description
1 polymer ?
#
loop_
_entity_poly.entity_id
_entity_poly.type
_entity_poly.pdbx_seq_one_letter_code
_entity_poly.pdbx_strand_id
1 'polypeptide(L)'
;KNIYRAIDSISQAAAKFAIANEYDKMCQALGAEGTNAFTSNDETVYINDIPSNMVSNWLSLEAERFRKPILRLFHTELEAVYEEKNISLDRDGDKVYEKLFAELFKGHNYGLQTTIGTVEHLKNPSLEAIRNYYNEYYVPNNMAIIMSGDFDPDAVAAEVAAAIDGGSGSGSCNRRWWRIEGGGGRRRIEGSGDVKELFKTVRIE
;
A
#
# COMPACT_ATOMS: atom_id res chain seq x y z
N LYS A 1 -25.74 -16.23 -15.55
CA LYS A 1 -24.92 -17.49 -15.66
C LYS A 1 -23.78 -17.36 -16.70
N ASN A 2 -24.01 -16.80 -17.88
CA ASN A 2 -22.98 -16.71 -18.93
C ASN A 2 -21.84 -15.73 -18.58
N ILE A 3 -22.17 -14.60 -17.93
CA ILE A 3 -21.17 -13.60 -17.49
C ILE A 3 -20.23 -14.20 -16.46
N TYR A 4 -20.73 -14.91 -15.46
CA TYR A 4 -19.88 -15.57 -14.45
C TYR A 4 -18.93 -16.62 -15.06
N ARG A 5 -19.41 -17.41 -16.03
CA ARG A 5 -18.54 -18.36 -16.74
C ARG A 5 -17.46 -17.66 -17.56
N ALA A 6 -17.77 -16.51 -18.17
CA ALA A 6 -16.77 -15.71 -18.88
C ALA A 6 -15.71 -15.12 -17.92
N ILE A 7 -16.15 -14.57 -16.78
CA ILE A 7 -15.25 -14.07 -15.73
C ILE A 7 -14.34 -15.19 -15.24
N ASP A 8 -14.88 -16.35 -14.89
CA ASP A 8 -14.15 -17.52 -14.41
C ASP A 8 -13.10 -17.99 -15.46
N SER A 9 -13.50 -18.14 -16.71
CA SER A 9 -12.60 -18.54 -17.79
C SER A 9 -11.46 -17.54 -18.01
N ILE A 10 -11.75 -16.23 -17.97
CA ILE A 10 -10.73 -15.19 -18.12
C ILE A 10 -9.79 -15.16 -16.91
N SER A 11 -10.35 -15.29 -15.69
CA SER A 11 -9.57 -15.33 -14.45
C SER A 11 -8.61 -16.53 -14.43
N GLN A 12 -9.08 -17.71 -14.81
CA GLN A 12 -8.23 -18.90 -14.93
C GLN A 12 -7.13 -18.75 -15.99
N ALA A 13 -7.43 -18.10 -17.12
CA ALA A 13 -6.42 -17.81 -18.14
C ALA A 13 -5.38 -16.80 -17.61
N ALA A 14 -5.81 -15.76 -16.89
CA ALA A 14 -4.94 -14.76 -16.29
C ALA A 14 -4.06 -15.32 -15.17
N ALA A 15 -4.57 -16.26 -14.39
CA ALA A 15 -3.84 -16.90 -13.29
C ALA A 15 -2.56 -17.63 -13.75
N LYS A 16 -2.51 -18.08 -15.01
CA LYS A 16 -1.31 -18.71 -15.59
C LYS A 16 -0.13 -17.73 -15.72
N PHE A 17 -0.39 -16.43 -15.69
CA PHE A 17 0.62 -15.37 -15.81
C PHE A 17 0.90 -14.67 -14.48
N ALA A 18 0.41 -15.21 -13.38
CA ALA A 18 0.60 -14.67 -12.06
C ALA A 18 1.29 -15.70 -11.15
N ILE A 19 2.21 -15.23 -10.33
CA ILE A 19 2.80 -16.01 -9.24
C ILE A 19 2.11 -15.55 -7.96
N ALA A 20 1.46 -16.48 -7.28
CA ALA A 20 0.83 -16.16 -6.00
C ALA A 20 1.89 -15.73 -4.99
N ASN A 21 1.62 -14.65 -4.25
CA ASN A 21 2.51 -14.06 -3.25
C ASN A 21 3.91 -13.75 -3.82
N GLU A 22 3.99 -13.27 -5.06
CA GLU A 22 5.27 -12.98 -5.72
C GLU A 22 6.07 -11.93 -4.94
N TYR A 23 5.43 -10.88 -4.45
CA TYR A 23 6.06 -9.84 -3.66
C TYR A 23 6.70 -10.41 -2.38
N ASP A 24 5.97 -11.20 -1.60
CA ASP A 24 6.50 -11.81 -0.37
C ASP A 24 7.68 -12.72 -0.65
N LYS A 25 7.61 -13.50 -1.73
CA LYS A 25 8.73 -14.37 -2.15
C LYS A 25 9.98 -13.55 -2.54
N MET A 26 9.79 -12.42 -3.20
CA MET A 26 10.88 -11.51 -3.55
C MET A 26 11.47 -10.87 -2.29
N CYS A 27 10.65 -10.39 -1.35
CA CYS A 27 11.10 -9.88 -0.07
C CYS A 27 11.87 -10.94 0.74
N GLN A 28 11.36 -12.16 0.83
CA GLN A 28 12.04 -13.27 1.49
C GLN A 28 13.39 -13.61 0.83
N ALA A 29 13.47 -13.56 -0.50
CA ALA A 29 14.74 -13.75 -1.21
C ALA A 29 15.77 -12.66 -0.94
N LEU A 30 15.34 -11.46 -0.55
CA LEU A 30 16.19 -10.38 -0.05
C LEU A 30 16.54 -10.55 1.44
N GLY A 31 16.02 -11.57 2.11
CA GLY A 31 16.19 -11.76 3.54
C GLY A 31 15.27 -10.90 4.41
N ALA A 32 14.20 -10.36 3.83
CA ALA A 32 13.21 -9.59 4.58
C ALA A 32 12.47 -10.48 5.59
N GLU A 33 12.29 -9.95 6.79
CA GLU A 33 11.43 -10.51 7.83
C GLU A 33 10.30 -9.51 8.12
N GLY A 34 9.19 -9.94 8.69
CA GLY A 34 8.12 -9.03 9.15
C GLY A 34 7.43 -8.22 8.07
N THR A 35 7.38 -8.71 6.81
CA THR A 35 6.59 -8.07 5.75
C THR A 35 5.12 -8.04 6.12
N ASN A 36 4.54 -6.84 6.23
CA ASN A 36 3.16 -6.63 6.64
C ASN A 36 2.58 -5.32 6.06
N ALA A 37 1.29 -5.12 6.23
CA ALA A 37 0.61 -3.87 5.91
C ALA A 37 -0.64 -3.68 6.77
N PHE A 38 -1.03 -2.44 6.99
CA PHE A 38 -2.32 -2.11 7.60
C PHE A 38 -2.91 -0.85 7.00
N THR A 39 -4.22 -0.69 7.14
CA THR A 39 -4.96 0.50 6.72
C THR A 39 -5.74 1.05 7.90
N SER A 40 -5.64 2.35 8.11
CA SER A 40 -6.48 3.12 9.03
C SER A 40 -7.43 4.05 8.27
N ASN A 41 -8.11 4.94 8.97
CA ASN A 41 -9.02 5.89 8.33
C ASN A 41 -8.30 6.88 7.41
N ASP A 42 -7.05 7.22 7.71
CA ASP A 42 -6.31 8.31 7.06
C ASP A 42 -5.03 7.83 6.34
N GLU A 43 -4.59 6.59 6.57
CA GLU A 43 -3.33 6.09 6.04
C GLU A 43 -3.38 4.62 5.66
N THR A 44 -2.54 4.23 4.72
CA THR A 44 -2.16 2.84 4.44
C THR A 44 -0.66 2.70 4.62
N VAL A 45 -0.24 1.78 5.48
CA VAL A 45 1.15 1.57 5.85
C VAL A 45 1.62 0.21 5.37
N TYR A 46 2.77 0.17 4.72
CA TYR A 46 3.48 -1.05 4.32
C TYR A 46 4.76 -1.15 5.14
N ILE A 47 5.00 -2.31 5.74
CA ILE A 47 6.11 -2.54 6.66
C ILE A 47 6.98 -3.65 6.11
N ASN A 48 8.30 -3.43 6.12
CA ASN A 48 9.29 -4.45 5.81
C ASN A 48 10.47 -4.29 6.76
N ASP A 49 10.96 -5.40 7.30
CA ASP A 49 12.22 -5.50 7.99
C ASP A 49 13.22 -6.14 7.02
N ILE A 50 14.28 -5.43 6.67
CA ILE A 50 15.23 -5.86 5.64
C ILE A 50 16.68 -5.73 6.12
N PRO A 51 17.59 -6.62 5.71
CA PRO A 51 19.00 -6.48 5.97
C PRO A 51 19.58 -5.20 5.35
N SER A 52 20.46 -4.49 6.08
CA SER A 52 21.02 -3.20 5.63
C SER A 52 21.78 -3.28 4.30
N ASN A 53 22.40 -4.42 3.99
CA ASN A 53 23.08 -4.67 2.72
C ASN A 53 22.13 -4.91 1.53
N MET A 54 20.81 -5.01 1.76
CA MET A 54 19.80 -5.25 0.71
C MET A 54 18.89 -4.03 0.44
N VAL A 55 19.19 -2.89 1.06
CA VAL A 55 18.39 -1.65 0.90
C VAL A 55 18.24 -1.27 -0.56
N SER A 56 19.30 -1.24 -1.36
CA SER A 56 19.25 -0.88 -2.78
C SER A 56 18.35 -1.82 -3.61
N ASN A 57 18.44 -3.12 -3.32
CA ASN A 57 17.61 -4.13 -4.00
C ASN A 57 16.13 -3.99 -3.62
N TRP A 58 15.87 -3.77 -2.33
CA TRP A 58 14.54 -3.52 -1.83
C TRP A 58 13.94 -2.24 -2.42
N LEU A 59 14.70 -1.14 -2.49
CA LEU A 59 14.27 0.11 -3.12
C LEU A 59 13.90 -0.09 -4.59
N SER A 60 14.66 -0.90 -5.32
CA SER A 60 14.37 -1.24 -6.72
C SER A 60 13.05 -1.99 -6.86
N LEU A 61 12.80 -2.98 -5.96
CA LEU A 61 11.56 -3.75 -5.91
C LEU A 61 10.36 -2.83 -5.61
N GLU A 62 10.49 -1.96 -4.62
CA GLU A 62 9.43 -1.04 -4.23
C GLU A 62 9.13 0.02 -5.28
N ALA A 63 10.16 0.57 -5.91
CA ALA A 63 10.00 1.52 -6.99
C ALA A 63 9.21 0.91 -8.15
N GLU A 64 9.50 -0.33 -8.54
CA GLU A 64 8.76 -1.03 -9.59
C GLU A 64 7.32 -1.32 -9.17
N ARG A 65 7.10 -1.78 -7.93
CA ARG A 65 5.77 -2.07 -7.38
C ARG A 65 4.85 -0.85 -7.40
N PHE A 66 5.36 0.30 -6.98
CA PHE A 66 4.57 1.54 -6.91
C PHE A 66 4.48 2.30 -8.23
N ARG A 67 5.40 2.06 -9.18
CA ARG A 67 5.37 2.73 -10.47
C ARG A 67 4.21 2.27 -11.35
N LYS A 68 3.98 0.96 -11.41
CA LYS A 68 2.96 0.39 -12.29
C LYS A 68 2.37 -0.89 -11.68
N PRO A 69 1.44 -0.78 -10.75
CA PRO A 69 0.82 -1.95 -10.16
C PRO A 69 0.03 -2.72 -11.22
N ILE A 70 0.22 -4.03 -11.24
CA ILE A 70 -0.55 -4.93 -12.08
C ILE A 70 -1.58 -5.62 -11.20
N LEU A 71 -2.84 -5.24 -11.36
CA LEU A 71 -3.96 -5.76 -10.57
C LEU A 71 -4.39 -7.14 -11.11
N ARG A 72 -3.53 -8.14 -10.96
CA ARG A 72 -3.83 -9.54 -11.28
C ARG A 72 -4.48 -10.20 -10.06
N LEU A 73 -5.21 -11.27 -10.31
CA LEU A 73 -5.90 -12.07 -9.26
C LEU A 73 -6.86 -11.24 -8.38
N PHE A 74 -7.30 -10.09 -8.86
CA PHE A 74 -8.13 -9.16 -8.11
C PHE A 74 -9.38 -9.82 -7.50
N HIS A 75 -10.08 -10.66 -8.25
CA HIS A 75 -11.29 -11.30 -7.76
C HIS A 75 -11.00 -12.32 -6.64
N THR A 76 -9.89 -13.02 -6.71
CA THR A 76 -9.46 -13.97 -5.67
C THR A 76 -9.10 -13.23 -4.38
N GLU A 77 -8.37 -12.14 -4.48
CA GLU A 77 -8.03 -11.29 -3.34
C GLU A 77 -9.28 -10.62 -2.73
N LEU A 78 -10.21 -10.21 -3.58
CA LEU A 78 -11.48 -9.64 -3.13
C LEU A 78 -12.31 -10.65 -2.33
N GLU A 79 -12.31 -11.93 -2.71
CA GLU A 79 -12.98 -12.98 -1.95
C GLU A 79 -12.38 -13.11 -0.54
N ALA A 80 -11.06 -13.03 -0.40
CA ALA A 80 -10.39 -13.03 0.90
C ALA A 80 -10.82 -11.84 1.77
N VAL A 81 -10.85 -10.63 1.19
CA VAL A 81 -11.32 -9.42 1.89
C VAL A 81 -12.80 -9.52 2.27
N TYR A 82 -13.61 -10.14 1.42
CA TYR A 82 -15.02 -10.38 1.72
C TYR A 82 -15.22 -11.33 2.90
N GLU A 83 -14.43 -12.40 2.99
CA GLU A 83 -14.45 -13.32 4.13
C GLU A 83 -13.92 -12.64 5.41
N GLU A 84 -12.92 -11.78 5.32
CA GLU A 84 -12.45 -10.96 6.44
C GLU A 84 -13.57 -10.04 6.96
N LYS A 85 -14.34 -9.41 6.07
CA LYS A 85 -15.51 -8.63 6.45
C LYS A 85 -16.57 -9.48 7.15
N ASN A 86 -16.84 -10.69 6.65
CA ASN A 86 -17.79 -11.61 7.29
C ASN A 86 -17.32 -11.97 8.72
N ILE A 87 -16.05 -12.24 8.92
CA ILE A 87 -15.48 -12.49 10.26
C ILE A 87 -15.67 -11.29 11.17
N SER A 88 -15.47 -10.06 10.67
CA SER A 88 -15.69 -8.84 11.47
C SER A 88 -17.16 -8.69 11.90
N LEU A 89 -18.11 -9.10 11.06
CA LEU A 89 -19.53 -9.05 11.36
C LEU A 89 -19.97 -10.04 12.46
N ASP A 90 -19.16 -11.04 12.77
CA ASP A 90 -19.42 -12.00 13.86
C ASP A 90 -18.86 -11.53 15.20
N ARG A 91 -18.03 -10.48 15.21
CA ARG A 91 -17.43 -9.94 16.43
C ARG A 91 -18.29 -8.83 17.02
N ASP A 92 -18.73 -8.97 18.26
CA ASP A 92 -19.55 -7.95 18.92
C ASP A 92 -18.82 -6.62 19.12
N GLY A 93 -17.50 -6.66 19.36
CA GLY A 93 -16.67 -5.46 19.47
C GLY A 93 -16.69 -4.62 18.20
N ASP A 94 -16.57 -5.25 17.04
CA ASP A 94 -16.59 -4.56 15.74
C ASP A 94 -17.96 -3.95 15.45
N LYS A 95 -19.06 -4.65 15.80
CA LYS A 95 -20.42 -4.11 15.69
C LYS A 95 -20.64 -2.87 16.58
N VAL A 96 -20.14 -2.92 17.82
CA VAL A 96 -20.22 -1.78 18.76
C VAL A 96 -19.40 -0.60 18.21
N TYR A 97 -18.20 -0.87 17.71
CA TYR A 97 -17.34 0.14 17.12
C TYR A 97 -17.98 0.81 15.90
N GLU A 98 -18.48 0.03 14.94
CA GLU A 98 -19.18 0.55 13.75
C GLU A 98 -20.38 1.44 14.15
N LYS A 99 -21.19 0.97 15.12
CA LYS A 99 -22.36 1.73 15.57
C LYS A 99 -21.96 3.01 16.29
N LEU A 100 -20.93 2.96 17.13
CA LEU A 100 -20.41 4.13 17.85
C LEU A 100 -19.90 5.19 16.87
N PHE A 101 -19.09 4.80 15.89
CA PHE A 101 -18.56 5.72 14.89
C PHE A 101 -19.66 6.30 14.00
N ALA A 102 -20.66 5.51 13.61
CA ALA A 102 -21.81 6.00 12.86
C ALA A 102 -22.61 7.08 13.62
N GLU A 103 -22.71 6.98 14.94
CA GLU A 103 -23.39 7.98 15.76
C GLU A 103 -22.53 9.21 16.07
N LEU A 104 -21.23 9.03 16.30
CA LEU A 104 -20.30 10.12 16.60
C LEU A 104 -19.98 10.98 15.38
N PHE A 105 -19.83 10.36 14.23
CA PHE A 105 -19.37 11.00 12.99
C PHE A 105 -20.46 11.02 11.92
N LYS A 106 -21.65 11.46 12.27
CA LYS A 106 -22.79 11.56 11.35
C LYS A 106 -22.45 12.42 10.13
N GLY A 107 -22.56 11.83 8.93
CA GLY A 107 -22.29 12.53 7.67
C GLY A 107 -20.81 12.66 7.30
N HIS A 108 -19.88 12.20 8.14
CA HIS A 108 -18.47 12.11 7.84
C HIS A 108 -18.08 10.69 7.40
N ASN A 109 -17.04 10.56 6.58
CA ASN A 109 -16.59 9.24 6.08
C ASN A 109 -16.29 8.25 7.20
N TYR A 110 -15.80 8.68 8.34
CA TYR A 110 -15.53 7.82 9.52
C TYR A 110 -16.77 7.12 10.05
N GLY A 111 -17.94 7.73 9.92
CA GLY A 111 -19.20 7.14 10.36
C GLY A 111 -20.01 6.47 9.25
N LEU A 112 -19.69 6.74 7.98
CA LEU A 112 -20.42 6.18 6.85
C LEU A 112 -19.94 4.78 6.49
N GLN A 113 -18.67 4.48 6.71
CA GLN A 113 -18.07 3.20 6.38
C GLN A 113 -16.82 2.93 7.21
N THR A 114 -16.48 1.65 7.37
CA THR A 114 -15.20 1.20 7.92
C THR A 114 -14.13 1.16 6.83
N THR A 115 -12.86 1.02 7.21
CA THR A 115 -11.72 0.89 6.26
C THR A 115 -11.89 -0.29 5.31
N ILE A 116 -12.46 -1.39 5.78
CA ILE A 116 -12.75 -2.56 4.94
C ILE A 116 -13.97 -2.34 4.02
N GLY A 117 -14.75 -1.29 4.24
CA GLY A 117 -15.95 -0.98 3.47
C GLY A 117 -17.20 -1.75 3.90
N THR A 118 -18.25 -1.66 3.08
CA THR A 118 -19.50 -2.37 3.26
C THR A 118 -19.54 -3.65 2.43
N VAL A 119 -20.43 -4.57 2.81
CA VAL A 119 -20.67 -5.81 2.03
C VAL A 119 -21.07 -5.51 0.59
N GLU A 120 -21.86 -4.46 0.36
CA GLU A 120 -22.30 -4.03 -0.97
C GLU A 120 -21.14 -3.56 -1.83
N HIS A 121 -20.17 -2.81 -1.26
CA HIS A 121 -18.96 -2.38 -1.95
C HIS A 121 -18.12 -3.58 -2.40
N LEU A 122 -17.98 -4.59 -1.53
CA LEU A 122 -17.20 -5.78 -1.83
C LEU A 122 -17.87 -6.70 -2.86
N LYS A 123 -19.21 -6.70 -2.93
CA LYS A 123 -19.96 -7.48 -3.94
C LYS A 123 -19.93 -6.87 -5.34
N ASN A 124 -19.71 -5.58 -5.46
CA ASN A 124 -19.75 -4.85 -6.73
C ASN A 124 -18.43 -4.10 -6.97
N PRO A 125 -17.29 -4.82 -7.08
CA PRO A 125 -16.00 -4.20 -7.25
C PRO A 125 -15.86 -3.58 -8.64
N SER A 126 -15.15 -2.46 -8.72
CA SER A 126 -14.75 -1.83 -9.96
C SER A 126 -13.23 -1.72 -10.02
N LEU A 127 -12.60 -2.49 -10.90
CA LEU A 127 -11.16 -2.38 -11.18
C LEU A 127 -10.77 -0.99 -11.69
N GLU A 128 -11.65 -0.35 -12.43
CA GLU A 128 -11.45 1.03 -12.90
C GLU A 128 -11.43 2.01 -11.72
N ALA A 129 -12.37 1.89 -10.78
CA ALA A 129 -12.40 2.73 -9.59
C ALA A 129 -11.13 2.52 -8.74
N ILE A 130 -10.64 1.29 -8.60
CA ILE A 130 -9.39 0.99 -7.87
C ILE A 130 -8.19 1.60 -8.58
N ARG A 131 -8.09 1.52 -9.91
CA ARG A 131 -7.02 2.16 -10.66
C ARG A 131 -7.05 3.68 -10.52
N ASN A 132 -8.23 4.28 -10.58
CA ASN A 132 -8.39 5.72 -10.42
C ASN A 132 -7.98 6.16 -9.02
N TYR A 133 -8.41 5.44 -7.98
CA TYR A 133 -7.99 5.65 -6.60
C TYR A 133 -6.46 5.53 -6.46
N TYR A 134 -5.87 4.48 -7.02
CA TYR A 134 -4.42 4.30 -6.99
C TYR A 134 -3.69 5.46 -7.66
N ASN A 135 -4.10 5.86 -8.85
CA ASN A 135 -3.48 6.97 -9.61
C ASN A 135 -3.63 8.33 -8.92
N GLU A 136 -4.69 8.51 -8.13
CA GLU A 136 -4.96 9.74 -7.40
C GLU A 136 -4.13 9.81 -6.10
N TYR A 137 -4.07 8.73 -5.34
CA TYR A 137 -3.52 8.75 -3.99
C TYR A 137 -2.11 8.17 -3.86
N TYR A 138 -1.71 7.23 -4.72
CA TYR A 138 -0.37 6.62 -4.69
C TYR A 138 0.59 7.38 -5.58
N VAL A 139 0.77 8.62 -5.26
CA VAL A 139 1.67 9.55 -5.97
C VAL A 139 2.77 10.05 -5.04
N PRO A 140 3.97 10.33 -5.55
CA PRO A 140 5.13 10.68 -4.71
C PRO A 140 4.89 11.80 -3.70
N ASN A 141 4.09 12.79 -4.04
CA ASN A 141 3.76 13.90 -3.15
C ASN A 141 2.69 13.57 -2.07
N ASN A 142 2.14 12.37 -2.08
CA ASN A 142 1.20 11.85 -1.09
C ASN A 142 1.72 10.58 -0.42
N MET A 143 3.04 10.33 -0.49
CA MET A 143 3.67 9.16 0.11
C MET A 143 4.86 9.59 0.97
N ALA A 144 5.12 8.83 2.05
CA ALA A 144 6.30 9.00 2.87
C ALA A 144 7.05 7.65 2.98
N ILE A 145 8.38 7.70 2.98
CA ILE A 145 9.23 6.57 3.30
C ILE A 145 9.90 6.87 4.64
N ILE A 146 9.67 6.00 5.62
CA ILE A 146 10.26 6.12 6.94
C ILE A 146 11.18 4.90 7.11
N MET A 147 12.47 5.16 7.32
CA MET A 147 13.48 4.12 7.49
C MET A 147 14.19 4.30 8.82
N SER A 148 14.43 3.20 9.53
CA SER A 148 15.14 3.19 10.80
C SER A 148 16.07 1.98 10.85
N GLY A 149 17.31 2.16 11.25
CA GLY A 149 18.29 1.07 11.34
C GLY A 149 19.73 1.54 11.13
N ASP A 150 20.61 0.59 10.81
CA ASP A 150 22.04 0.82 10.58
C ASP A 150 22.32 1.12 9.10
N PHE A 151 22.30 2.40 8.74
CA PHE A 151 22.60 2.88 7.38
C PHE A 151 23.04 4.36 7.39
N ASP A 152 23.73 4.79 6.33
CA ASP A 152 24.02 6.22 6.09
C ASP A 152 22.78 6.91 5.50
N PRO A 153 22.14 7.84 6.24
CA PRO A 153 20.91 8.50 5.79
C PRO A 153 21.07 9.31 4.50
N ASP A 154 22.23 9.95 4.29
CA ASP A 154 22.46 10.78 3.11
C ASP A 154 22.67 9.91 1.86
N ALA A 155 23.35 8.78 1.99
CA ALA A 155 23.51 7.80 0.92
C ALA A 155 22.17 7.17 0.53
N VAL A 156 21.39 6.70 1.51
CA VAL A 156 20.07 6.09 1.26
C VAL A 156 19.09 7.11 0.69
N ALA A 157 19.13 8.38 1.13
CA ALA A 157 18.31 9.44 0.55
C ALA A 157 18.59 9.64 -0.94
N ALA A 158 19.86 9.59 -1.34
CA ALA A 158 20.25 9.68 -2.74
C ALA A 158 19.76 8.47 -3.57
N GLU A 159 19.85 7.26 -3.00
CA GLU A 159 19.34 6.05 -3.64
C GLU A 159 17.82 6.07 -3.81
N VAL A 160 17.08 6.49 -2.79
CA VAL A 160 15.62 6.66 -2.84
C VAL A 160 15.24 7.64 -3.95
N ALA A 161 15.92 8.80 -4.03
CA ALA A 161 15.67 9.77 -5.08
C ALA A 161 15.93 9.18 -6.47
N ALA A 162 17.03 8.46 -6.66
CA ALA A 162 17.38 7.82 -7.92
C ALA A 162 16.39 6.73 -8.32
N ALA A 163 15.92 5.90 -7.37
CA ALA A 163 14.96 4.83 -7.63
C ALA A 163 13.59 5.37 -8.10
N ILE A 164 13.19 6.51 -7.57
CA ILE A 164 11.94 7.17 -7.93
C ILE A 164 12.06 7.93 -9.26
N ASP A 165 13.14 8.70 -9.45
CA ASP A 165 13.39 9.47 -10.67
C ASP A 165 13.71 8.57 -11.89
N GLY A 166 14.33 7.43 -11.69
CA GLY A 166 14.70 6.47 -12.74
C GLY A 166 13.54 5.87 -13.55
N GLY A 167 12.30 6.18 -13.17
CA GLY A 167 11.08 5.74 -13.87
C GLY A 167 10.40 6.79 -14.72
N SER A 168 10.86 8.03 -14.72
CA SER A 168 10.18 9.10 -15.43
C SER A 168 10.80 9.35 -16.81
N GLY A 169 10.23 8.69 -17.85
CA GLY A 169 10.19 9.34 -19.16
C GLY A 169 9.40 10.64 -19.02
N SER A 170 10.10 11.78 -19.15
CA SER A 170 9.58 13.15 -19.39
C SER A 170 8.44 13.69 -18.49
N GLY A 171 8.53 13.53 -17.19
CA GLY A 171 7.68 14.27 -16.25
C GLY A 171 8.52 14.74 -15.08
N SER A 172 8.71 16.05 -14.95
CA SER A 172 9.40 16.67 -13.81
C SER A 172 8.75 16.22 -12.50
N CYS A 173 9.26 15.16 -11.91
CA CYS A 173 8.92 14.81 -10.54
C CYS A 173 9.55 15.85 -9.62
N ASN A 174 8.72 16.65 -8.96
CA ASN A 174 9.16 17.71 -8.07
C ASN A 174 9.85 17.06 -6.85
N ARG A 175 11.18 17.17 -6.75
CA ARG A 175 12.09 16.57 -5.76
C ARG A 175 11.84 16.98 -4.30
N ARG A 176 10.67 17.39 -3.89
CA ARG A 176 10.45 18.11 -2.62
C ARG A 176 9.86 17.29 -1.47
N TRP A 177 9.60 15.95 -1.59
CA TRP A 177 8.60 15.34 -0.72
C TRP A 177 8.99 14.02 -0.04
N TRP A 178 10.26 13.85 0.37
CA TRP A 178 10.65 12.64 1.08
C TRP A 178 11.16 12.96 2.48
N ARG A 179 10.62 12.23 3.47
CA ARG A 179 11.17 12.25 4.83
C ARG A 179 11.91 10.95 5.07
N ILE A 180 13.20 11.02 5.36
CA ILE A 180 14.03 9.92 5.83
C ILE A 180 14.39 10.24 7.27
N GLU A 181 14.01 9.35 8.21
CA GLU A 181 14.40 9.44 9.61
C GLU A 181 15.42 8.35 9.87
N GLY A 182 16.70 8.72 9.94
CA GLY A 182 17.79 7.82 10.36
C GLY A 182 18.01 7.85 11.86
N GLY A 183 18.38 6.72 12.46
CA GLY A 183 18.72 6.62 13.88
C GLY A 183 19.98 7.43 14.17
N GLY A 184 19.85 8.63 14.76
CA GLY A 184 20.98 9.47 15.19
C GLY A 184 20.81 10.97 14.99
N GLY A 185 19.81 11.44 14.28
CA GLY A 185 19.57 12.87 14.11
C GLY A 185 18.42 13.14 13.16
N ARG A 186 17.43 13.87 13.62
CA ARG A 186 16.29 14.30 12.78
C ARG A 186 16.78 15.27 11.73
N ARG A 187 16.80 14.86 10.46
CA ARG A 187 16.89 15.80 9.34
C ARG A 187 15.57 15.81 8.60
N ARG A 188 14.94 16.96 8.60
CA ARG A 188 13.70 17.27 7.88
C ARG A 188 14.09 17.88 6.53
N ILE A 189 13.66 17.24 5.43
CA ILE A 189 13.68 17.89 4.12
C ILE A 189 12.33 18.55 3.96
N GLU A 190 12.28 19.89 4.04
CA GLU A 190 11.03 20.64 4.01
C GLU A 190 10.50 20.83 2.59
N GLY A 191 9.22 20.51 2.42
CA GLY A 191 8.41 20.93 1.29
C GLY A 191 7.01 21.33 1.78
N SER A 192 6.48 22.45 1.31
CA SER A 192 5.20 23.01 1.75
C SER A 192 4.02 22.46 0.95
N GLY A 193 3.00 21.93 1.62
CA GLY A 193 1.71 21.50 1.06
C GLY A 193 0.97 20.58 2.02
N ASP A 194 -0.35 20.65 2.05
CA ASP A 194 -1.22 19.79 2.88
C ASP A 194 -1.08 18.33 2.43
N VAL A 195 -0.43 17.51 3.24
CA VAL A 195 -0.20 16.09 3.00
C VAL A 195 -1.23 15.29 3.77
N LYS A 196 -2.10 14.57 3.07
CA LYS A 196 -2.76 13.38 3.62
C LYS A 196 -1.71 12.27 3.56
N GLU A 197 -1.16 11.94 4.71
CA GLU A 197 0.04 11.11 4.79
C GLU A 197 -0.26 9.64 4.49
N LEU A 198 0.35 9.10 3.44
CA LEU A 198 0.50 7.66 3.24
C LEU A 198 1.88 7.28 3.79
N PHE A 199 1.92 6.59 4.93
CA PHE A 199 3.18 6.23 5.57
C PHE A 199 3.68 4.87 5.09
N LYS A 200 4.97 4.79 4.85
CA LYS A 200 5.67 3.52 4.72
C LYS A 200 6.77 3.46 5.78
N THR A 201 6.61 2.55 6.71
CA THR A 201 7.64 2.27 7.73
C THR A 201 8.49 1.10 7.27
N VAL A 202 9.79 1.29 7.25
CA VAL A 202 10.78 0.22 6.98
C VAL A 202 11.75 0.19 8.15
N ARG A 203 11.91 -0.98 8.75
CA ARG A 203 12.96 -1.26 9.73
C ARG A 203 14.12 -1.93 9.00
N ILE A 204 15.33 -1.44 9.26
CA ILE A 204 16.56 -1.97 8.70
C ILE A 204 17.37 -2.52 9.87
N GLU A 205 17.68 -3.79 9.85
CA GLU A 205 18.51 -4.49 10.82
C GLU A 205 19.90 -4.77 10.26
#